data_12f3d0683c0e57b53dac1a332a4d2b42
#
_entry.id   12f3d0683c0e57b53dac1a332a4d2b42
#
_cell.length_a   1.000
_cell.length_b   1.000
_cell.length_c   1.000
_cell.angle_alpha   90.00
_cell.angle_beta   90.00
_cell.angle_gamma   90.00
#
_symmetry.space_group_name_H-M   'P 1'
#
loop_
_entity.id
_entity.type
_entity.pdbx_description
1 polymer ?
#
loop_
_entity_poly.entity_id
_entity_poly.type
_entity_poly.pdbx_seq_one_letter_code
_entity_poly.pdbx_strand_id
1 'polypeptide(L)'
;MKKLLLLLAAGAVLASAGMLYLPVYPAAVWVFDESKGEVVDRIPLVTGTPMSIRLSPDHKRIYVGTIDHNGIEVIDVATHKVINHFILNTPTKQFRFWNGTPDPQGKLFYTVSKEIEKFSDHYEVGKPKYTVIDLEQQKIIKTAELGKEEQSDNDIDFGRAALEVSPDGKLLYQFGEHITILQADDFKIVEKLELAKPNFPGMEHVHFGGDLDLINEPGQHFAIFNSEDPIVHNKVFGLARFDLSTRQMDFTEVGPAPAGIAGLEVTPDKKLAYTVVENGKHGNKRCEFWAFDLTTDRITQKEEVPCRTRFTLGISTDGKKLYIYGAGFEIEVYDAKTLKYEKTWNLNVDVTYAGIVVTP
;
A
#
# COMPACT_ATOMS: atom_id res chain seq x y z
N MET A 1 -59.53 3.80 -25.96
CA MET A 1 -58.30 3.03 -25.69
C MET A 1 -57.09 3.98 -25.78
N LYS A 2 -56.64 4.56 -24.66
CA LYS A 2 -55.46 5.44 -24.61
C LYS A 2 -54.24 4.62 -24.33
N LYS A 3 -53.30 4.55 -25.29
CA LYS A 3 -51.99 3.90 -25.11
C LYS A 3 -51.10 4.82 -24.33
N LEU A 4 -50.76 4.39 -23.12
CA LEU A 4 -49.76 5.05 -22.26
C LEU A 4 -48.37 4.61 -22.73
N LEU A 5 -47.59 5.50 -23.36
CA LEU A 5 -46.17 5.28 -23.65
C LEU A 5 -45.41 5.56 -22.37
N LEU A 6 -44.83 4.49 -21.76
CA LEU A 6 -43.82 4.61 -20.75
C LEU A 6 -42.47 4.91 -21.44
N LEU A 7 -41.97 6.11 -21.32
CA LEU A 7 -40.59 6.47 -21.60
C LEU A 7 -39.72 5.93 -20.46
N LEU A 8 -39.00 4.85 -20.69
CA LEU A 8 -37.88 4.48 -19.86
C LEU A 8 -36.73 5.46 -20.12
N ALA A 9 -36.50 6.38 -19.21
CA ALA A 9 -35.31 7.19 -19.16
C ALA A 9 -34.18 6.26 -18.65
N ALA A 10 -33.37 5.72 -19.56
CA ALA A 10 -32.10 5.11 -19.21
C ALA A 10 -31.18 6.24 -18.72
N GLY A 11 -31.11 6.42 -17.41
CA GLY A 11 -30.11 7.27 -16.80
C GLY A 11 -28.72 6.66 -17.10
N ALA A 12 -28.00 7.29 -18.03
CA ALA A 12 -26.58 7.03 -18.17
C ALA A 12 -25.94 7.44 -16.82
N VAL A 13 -25.54 6.46 -16.04
CA VAL A 13 -24.60 6.69 -14.93
C VAL A 13 -23.32 7.18 -15.62
N LEU A 14 -23.09 8.47 -15.58
CA LEU A 14 -21.80 9.04 -15.93
C LEU A 14 -20.82 8.41 -14.93
N ALA A 15 -20.03 7.45 -15.39
CA ALA A 15 -18.91 6.96 -14.62
C ALA A 15 -18.06 8.18 -14.26
N SER A 16 -17.91 8.46 -12.98
CA SER A 16 -17.00 9.50 -12.52
C SER A 16 -15.63 9.19 -13.12
N ALA A 17 -14.98 10.21 -13.68
CA ALA A 17 -13.61 10.06 -14.12
C ALA A 17 -12.75 9.75 -12.90
N GLY A 18 -11.98 8.67 -12.96
CA GLY A 18 -11.09 8.33 -11.87
C GLY A 18 -10.01 9.38 -11.69
N MET A 19 -9.69 9.66 -10.44
CA MET A 19 -8.63 10.58 -10.05
C MET A 19 -7.45 9.80 -9.48
N LEU A 20 -6.25 10.10 -10.01
CA LEU A 20 -5.00 9.57 -9.49
C LEU A 20 -4.37 10.66 -8.62
N TYR A 21 -4.08 10.32 -7.37
CA TYR A 21 -3.32 11.17 -6.46
C TYR A 21 -1.86 10.74 -6.51
N LEU A 22 -1.03 11.58 -7.08
CA LEU A 22 0.37 11.32 -7.39
C LEU A 22 1.26 12.13 -6.44
N PRO A 23 1.96 11.48 -5.51
CA PRO A 23 2.99 12.14 -4.71
C PRO A 23 4.15 12.56 -5.59
N VAL A 24 4.54 13.85 -5.53
CA VAL A 24 5.59 14.42 -6.37
C VAL A 24 6.61 15.21 -5.54
N TYR A 25 7.86 15.21 -6.01
CA TYR A 25 8.93 16.02 -5.46
C TYR A 25 8.78 17.49 -5.89
N PRO A 26 9.10 18.52 -5.04
CA PRO A 26 9.65 18.31 -3.70
C PRO A 26 8.59 18.07 -2.61
N ALA A 27 7.40 18.62 -2.69
CA ALA A 27 6.43 18.59 -1.61
C ALA A 27 5.01 18.88 -2.13
N ALA A 28 4.44 17.94 -2.87
CA ALA A 28 3.06 18.06 -3.34
C ALA A 28 2.43 16.70 -3.63
N VAL A 29 1.11 16.68 -3.69
CA VAL A 29 0.31 15.62 -4.31
C VAL A 29 -0.43 16.24 -5.49
N TRP A 30 -0.21 15.69 -6.68
CA TRP A 30 -0.93 16.11 -7.88
C TRP A 30 -2.16 15.24 -8.08
N VAL A 31 -3.24 15.88 -8.49
CA VAL A 31 -4.49 15.19 -8.87
C VAL A 31 -4.54 15.13 -10.38
N PHE A 32 -4.57 13.92 -10.90
CA PHE A 32 -4.56 13.63 -12.31
C PHE A 32 -5.87 12.97 -12.73
N ASP A 33 -6.54 13.54 -13.72
CA ASP A 33 -7.77 12.99 -14.30
C ASP A 33 -7.40 11.94 -15.36
N GLU A 34 -7.65 10.67 -15.06
CA GLU A 34 -7.28 9.57 -15.97
C GLU A 34 -8.04 9.59 -17.30
N SER A 35 -9.26 10.16 -17.33
CA SER A 35 -10.05 10.26 -18.55
C SER A 35 -9.54 11.32 -19.50
N LYS A 36 -9.03 12.43 -18.97
CA LYS A 36 -8.45 13.53 -19.73
C LYS A 36 -6.96 13.32 -20.02
N GLY A 37 -6.27 12.56 -19.15
CA GLY A 37 -4.83 12.37 -19.24
C GLY A 37 -4.06 13.62 -18.84
N GLU A 38 -4.56 14.40 -17.89
CA GLU A 38 -3.97 15.67 -17.47
C GLU A 38 -4.07 15.92 -15.97
N VAL A 39 -3.17 16.75 -15.45
CA VAL A 39 -3.18 17.22 -14.06
C VAL A 39 -4.26 18.27 -13.93
N VAL A 40 -5.26 18.02 -13.06
CA VAL A 40 -6.38 18.91 -12.80
C VAL A 40 -6.23 19.73 -11.53
N ASP A 41 -5.41 19.27 -10.58
CA ASP A 41 -5.14 20.01 -9.35
C ASP A 41 -3.72 19.69 -8.81
N ARG A 42 -3.22 20.56 -7.94
CA ARG A 42 -1.91 20.44 -7.29
C ARG A 42 -2.05 20.83 -5.83
N ILE A 43 -1.89 19.87 -4.95
CA ILE A 43 -2.04 20.02 -3.51
C ILE A 43 -0.65 20.21 -2.90
N PRO A 44 -0.26 21.42 -2.49
CA PRO A 44 1.04 21.64 -1.85
C PRO A 44 1.03 21.01 -0.47
N LEU A 45 2.15 20.38 -0.10
CA LEU A 45 2.41 19.86 1.23
C LEU A 45 3.35 20.80 1.98
N VAL A 46 3.12 20.97 3.29
CA VAL A 46 3.92 21.85 4.14
C VAL A 46 4.90 21.09 5.04
N THR A 47 4.72 19.79 5.20
CA THR A 47 5.57 18.96 6.06
C THR A 47 6.70 18.25 5.31
N GLY A 48 6.81 18.43 3.99
CA GLY A 48 7.95 17.98 3.20
C GLY A 48 7.61 16.98 2.09
N THR A 49 8.63 16.27 1.62
CA THR A 49 8.54 15.34 0.51
C THR A 49 7.70 14.11 0.88
N PRO A 50 6.67 13.77 0.10
CA PRO A 50 5.82 12.61 0.38
C PRO A 50 6.59 11.30 0.23
N MET A 51 6.46 10.41 1.22
CA MET A 51 7.09 9.10 1.26
C MET A 51 6.11 7.94 1.32
N SER A 52 4.93 8.17 1.83
CA SER A 52 3.82 7.22 1.82
C SER A 52 2.52 7.94 1.54
N ILE A 53 1.61 7.26 0.89
CA ILE A 53 0.26 7.74 0.63
C ILE A 53 -0.72 6.59 0.87
N ARG A 54 -1.83 6.87 1.56
CA ARG A 54 -2.83 5.86 1.89
C ARG A 54 -4.23 6.46 1.87
N LEU A 55 -5.14 5.76 1.22
CA LEU A 55 -6.56 6.10 1.23
C LEU A 55 -7.22 5.59 2.52
N SER A 56 -8.12 6.38 3.08
CA SER A 56 -8.94 5.93 4.21
C SER A 56 -9.92 4.84 3.78
N PRO A 57 -10.35 3.95 4.70
CA PRO A 57 -11.33 2.90 4.38
C PRO A 57 -12.68 3.42 3.84
N ASP A 58 -13.06 4.64 4.19
CA ASP A 58 -14.29 5.30 3.71
C ASP A 58 -14.08 6.08 2.40
N HIS A 59 -12.87 6.04 1.83
CA HIS A 59 -12.43 6.72 0.62
C HIS A 59 -12.56 8.26 0.63
N LYS A 60 -12.70 8.87 1.81
CA LYS A 60 -12.89 10.32 1.92
C LYS A 60 -11.63 11.09 2.21
N ARG A 61 -10.58 10.41 2.70
CA ARG A 61 -9.33 11.05 3.11
C ARG A 61 -8.14 10.31 2.57
N ILE A 62 -7.09 11.05 2.29
CA ILE A 62 -5.78 10.52 1.95
C ILE A 62 -4.80 10.96 3.02
N TYR A 63 -4.06 9.99 3.58
CA TYR A 63 -3.01 10.21 4.55
C TYR A 63 -1.68 10.19 3.84
N VAL A 64 -0.88 11.25 4.02
CA VAL A 64 0.44 11.40 3.41
C VAL A 64 1.47 11.50 4.51
N GLY A 65 2.39 10.55 4.55
CA GLY A 65 3.58 10.63 5.40
C GLY A 65 4.73 11.31 4.64
N THR A 66 5.45 12.23 5.28
CA THR A 66 6.55 12.95 4.66
C THR A 66 7.89 12.63 5.32
N ILE A 67 8.99 12.66 4.53
CA ILE A 67 10.31 12.25 5.01
C ILE A 67 11.10 13.39 5.66
N ASP A 68 11.00 14.62 5.16
CA ASP A 68 11.87 15.71 5.58
C ASP A 68 11.66 16.10 7.05
N HIS A 69 10.39 16.15 7.45
CA HIS A 69 10.02 16.51 8.82
C HIS A 69 9.28 15.38 9.56
N ASN A 70 9.16 14.20 8.94
CA ASN A 70 8.36 13.09 9.47
C ASN A 70 6.97 13.59 9.89
N GLY A 71 6.34 14.30 8.97
CA GLY A 71 5.02 14.87 9.13
C GLY A 71 3.92 13.95 8.65
N ILE A 72 2.71 14.26 9.05
CA ILE A 72 1.47 13.67 8.53
C ILE A 72 0.63 14.80 7.95
N GLU A 73 0.14 14.59 6.74
CA GLU A 73 -0.86 15.45 6.12
C GLU A 73 -2.09 14.65 5.75
N VAL A 74 -3.25 15.24 5.98
CA VAL A 74 -4.53 14.61 5.66
C VAL A 74 -5.21 15.45 4.59
N ILE A 75 -5.48 14.85 3.44
CA ILE A 75 -6.15 15.46 2.30
C ILE A 75 -7.59 14.99 2.26
N ASP A 76 -8.53 15.90 2.10
CA ASP A 76 -9.93 15.61 1.81
C ASP A 76 -10.08 15.34 0.32
N VAL A 77 -10.60 14.17 -0.03
CA VAL A 77 -10.73 13.70 -1.42
C VAL A 77 -11.72 14.56 -2.21
N ALA A 78 -12.82 15.00 -1.59
CA ALA A 78 -13.85 15.74 -2.30
C ALA A 78 -13.46 17.18 -2.65
N THR A 79 -12.59 17.79 -1.84
CA THR A 79 -12.19 19.19 -2.00
C THR A 79 -10.77 19.38 -2.51
N HIS A 80 -9.96 18.32 -2.57
CA HIS A 80 -8.53 18.34 -2.89
C HIS A 80 -7.73 19.28 -1.97
N LYS A 81 -8.08 19.36 -0.69
CA LYS A 81 -7.41 20.25 0.26
C LYS A 81 -6.81 19.50 1.41
N VAL A 82 -5.64 19.97 1.85
CA VAL A 82 -5.07 19.54 3.13
C VAL A 82 -5.99 20.08 4.23
N ILE A 83 -6.61 19.18 4.98
CA ILE A 83 -7.52 19.50 6.10
C ILE A 83 -6.84 19.37 7.47
N ASN A 84 -5.73 18.69 7.52
CA ASN A 84 -4.90 18.57 8.71
C ASN A 84 -3.45 18.34 8.31
N HIS A 85 -2.50 18.97 9.02
CA HIS A 85 -1.07 18.75 8.86
C HIS A 85 -0.33 19.04 10.14
N PHE A 86 0.67 18.25 10.47
CA PHE A 86 1.52 18.47 11.65
C PHE A 86 2.82 17.69 11.54
N ILE A 87 3.78 18.09 12.37
CA ILE A 87 5.03 17.36 12.59
C ILE A 87 5.14 17.02 14.07
N LEU A 88 5.71 15.86 14.37
CA LEU A 88 5.97 15.43 15.75
C LEU A 88 7.34 15.88 16.25
N ASN A 89 8.20 16.36 15.36
CA ASN A 89 9.53 16.79 15.68
C ASN A 89 9.54 18.05 16.54
N THR A 90 10.49 18.10 17.48
CA THR A 90 10.83 19.29 18.28
C THR A 90 12.27 19.69 18.00
N PRO A 91 12.78 20.83 18.52
CA PRO A 91 14.18 21.22 18.31
C PRO A 91 15.21 20.19 18.79
N THR A 92 14.85 19.37 19.80
CA THR A 92 15.73 18.36 20.40
C THR A 92 15.32 16.92 20.15
N LYS A 93 14.16 16.67 19.54
CA LYS A 93 13.65 15.33 19.30
C LYS A 93 13.12 15.20 17.88
N GLN A 94 13.46 14.08 17.23
CA GLN A 94 12.91 13.67 15.96
C GLN A 94 12.17 12.34 16.12
N PHE A 95 11.00 12.25 15.52
CA PHE A 95 10.24 11.02 15.43
C PHE A 95 10.33 10.52 13.98
N ARG A 96 10.78 9.28 13.80
CA ARG A 96 10.83 8.65 12.49
C ARG A 96 9.86 7.50 12.43
N PHE A 97 9.05 7.47 11.38
CA PHE A 97 8.18 6.37 11.02
C PHE A 97 8.13 6.25 9.49
N TRP A 98 7.83 5.07 8.98
CA TRP A 98 7.78 4.83 7.52
C TRP A 98 6.34 4.76 7.03
N ASN A 99 5.55 3.90 7.64
CA ASN A 99 4.19 3.60 7.27
C ASN A 99 3.29 3.73 8.51
N GLY A 100 2.01 3.73 8.27
CA GLY A 100 1.02 3.68 9.32
C GLY A 100 -0.37 3.50 8.74
N THR A 101 -1.32 3.29 9.62
CA THR A 101 -2.70 3.06 9.26
C THR A 101 -3.63 3.90 10.13
N PRO A 102 -4.63 4.58 9.55
CA PRO A 102 -5.65 5.24 10.35
C PRO A 102 -6.58 4.22 10.99
N ASP A 103 -7.20 4.60 12.10
CA ASP A 103 -8.35 3.87 12.62
C ASP A 103 -9.57 4.05 11.68
N PRO A 104 -10.61 3.18 11.77
CA PRO A 104 -11.77 3.28 10.90
C PRO A 104 -12.53 4.62 10.98
N GLN A 105 -12.41 5.36 12.09
CA GLN A 105 -13.03 6.68 12.26
C GLN A 105 -12.14 7.83 11.73
N GLY A 106 -10.87 7.55 11.43
CA GLY A 106 -9.90 8.56 11.00
C GLY A 106 -9.53 9.57 12.08
N LYS A 107 -9.58 9.15 13.36
CA LYS A 107 -9.19 9.96 14.52
C LYS A 107 -7.81 9.63 15.03
N LEU A 108 -7.41 8.38 14.91
CA LEU A 108 -6.14 7.86 15.36
C LEU A 108 -5.31 7.37 14.18
N PHE A 109 -4.00 7.45 14.32
CA PHE A 109 -3.05 6.91 13.35
C PHE A 109 -2.07 6.01 14.08
N TYR A 110 -1.98 4.77 13.66
CA TYR A 110 -1.11 3.74 14.22
C TYR A 110 0.12 3.58 13.37
N THR A 111 1.28 3.56 13.98
CA THR A 111 2.56 3.39 13.29
C THR A 111 3.59 2.72 14.20
N VAL A 112 4.71 2.33 13.62
CA VAL A 112 5.93 2.02 14.36
C VAL A 112 6.89 3.19 14.20
N SER A 113 7.32 3.78 15.30
CA SER A 113 8.22 4.93 15.28
C SER A 113 9.48 4.70 16.11
N LYS A 114 10.55 5.44 15.77
CA LYS A 114 11.74 5.64 16.60
C LYS A 114 11.84 7.09 17.01
N GLU A 115 12.22 7.32 18.25
CA GLU A 115 12.59 8.65 18.76
C GLU A 115 14.10 8.81 18.68
N ILE A 116 14.56 9.94 18.17
CA ILE A 116 15.96 10.31 18.09
C ILE A 116 16.11 11.59 18.89
N GLU A 117 16.85 11.53 19.99
CA GLU A 117 17.14 12.68 20.83
C GLU A 117 18.48 13.30 20.43
N LYS A 118 18.48 14.62 20.28
CA LYS A 118 19.65 15.41 19.91
C LYS A 118 20.27 16.05 21.15
N PHE A 119 21.52 15.72 21.41
CA PHE A 119 22.37 16.37 22.41
C PHE A 119 23.35 17.31 21.72
N SER A 120 24.16 17.99 22.50
CA SER A 120 25.15 18.98 22.00
C SER A 120 26.27 18.33 21.15
N ASP A 121 26.59 17.07 21.40
CA ASP A 121 27.73 16.35 20.86
C ASP A 121 27.39 15.01 20.20
N HIS A 122 26.17 14.50 20.39
CA HIS A 122 25.74 13.23 19.83
C HIS A 122 24.22 13.14 19.62
N TYR A 123 23.77 12.03 19.01
CA TYR A 123 22.37 11.65 18.91
C TYR A 123 22.17 10.31 19.62
N GLU A 124 21.10 10.20 20.38
CA GLU A 124 20.60 8.92 20.90
C GLU A 124 19.42 8.42 20.08
N VAL A 125 19.56 7.21 19.55
CA VAL A 125 18.50 6.56 18.77
C VAL A 125 17.78 5.55 19.65
N GLY A 126 16.51 5.83 19.91
CA GLY A 126 15.65 4.95 20.70
C GLY A 126 15.27 3.67 19.95
N LYS A 127 14.78 2.71 20.72
CA LYS A 127 14.20 1.48 20.14
C LYS A 127 12.90 1.77 19.40
N PRO A 128 12.53 0.94 18.41
CA PRO A 128 11.24 1.06 17.76
C PRO A 128 10.09 0.79 18.73
N LYS A 129 9.02 1.57 18.59
CA LYS A 129 7.82 1.50 19.43
C LYS A 129 6.57 1.51 18.57
N TYR A 130 5.58 0.72 18.94
CA TYR A 130 4.22 0.97 18.50
C TYR A 130 3.80 2.34 19.01
N THR A 131 3.15 3.11 18.17
CA THR A 131 2.82 4.50 18.46
C THR A 131 1.42 4.82 17.96
N VAL A 132 0.60 5.40 18.84
CA VAL A 132 -0.70 5.97 18.47
C VAL A 132 -0.58 7.49 18.47
N ILE A 133 -1.00 8.06 17.36
CA ILE A 133 -1.05 9.51 17.16
C ILE A 133 -2.52 9.92 17.10
N ASP A 134 -2.92 10.86 17.95
CA ASP A 134 -4.21 11.52 17.86
C ASP A 134 -4.12 12.59 16.79
N LEU A 135 -4.91 12.42 15.72
CA LEU A 135 -4.88 13.30 14.55
C LEU A 135 -5.50 14.66 14.82
N GLU A 136 -6.46 14.76 15.74
CA GLU A 136 -7.09 16.03 16.12
C GLU A 136 -6.18 16.82 17.07
N GLN A 137 -5.64 16.14 18.08
CA GLN A 137 -4.73 16.77 19.05
C GLN A 137 -3.29 16.91 18.53
N GLN A 138 -2.98 16.31 17.38
CA GLN A 138 -1.67 16.37 16.70
C GLN A 138 -0.50 15.93 17.59
N LYS A 139 -0.72 14.87 18.35
CA LYS A 139 0.28 14.37 19.30
C LYS A 139 0.27 12.87 19.48
N ILE A 140 1.39 12.34 19.91
CA ILE A 140 1.48 10.96 20.39
C ILE A 140 0.72 10.85 21.71
N ILE A 141 -0.24 9.94 21.76
CA ILE A 141 -1.05 9.68 22.96
C ILE A 141 -0.67 8.37 23.64
N LYS A 142 -0.01 7.47 22.93
CA LYS A 142 0.42 6.19 23.47
C LYS A 142 1.61 5.62 22.71
N THR A 143 2.47 4.92 23.45
CA THR A 143 3.56 4.10 22.88
C THR A 143 3.72 2.80 23.66
N ALA A 144 4.19 1.76 22.99
CA ALA A 144 4.63 0.51 23.60
C ALA A 144 5.86 -0.03 22.86
N GLU A 145 6.80 -0.65 23.58
CA GLU A 145 7.97 -1.26 22.94
C GLU A 145 7.55 -2.46 22.09
N LEU A 146 8.20 -2.63 20.94
CA LEU A 146 8.08 -3.86 20.18
C LEU A 146 8.78 -4.99 20.90
N GLY A 147 8.18 -6.17 20.90
CA GLY A 147 8.85 -7.40 21.31
C GLY A 147 10.09 -7.67 20.44
N LYS A 148 10.98 -8.53 20.92
CA LYS A 148 12.20 -8.86 20.16
C LYS A 148 11.91 -9.51 18.81
N GLU A 149 10.84 -10.29 18.72
CA GLU A 149 10.42 -10.99 17.52
C GLU A 149 9.74 -10.09 16.48
N GLU A 150 9.21 -8.94 16.91
CA GLU A 150 8.61 -7.92 16.05
C GLU A 150 9.63 -6.88 15.55
N GLN A 151 10.86 -6.93 16.06
CA GLN A 151 11.94 -6.06 15.62
C GLN A 151 12.64 -6.71 14.42
N SER A 152 12.82 -5.93 13.36
CA SER A 152 13.69 -6.36 12.26
C SER A 152 15.14 -6.42 12.75
N ASP A 153 15.90 -7.42 12.29
CA ASP A 153 17.34 -7.51 12.54
C ASP A 153 18.13 -6.33 11.95
N ASN A 154 17.50 -5.61 11.02
CA ASN A 154 18.06 -4.42 10.41
C ASN A 154 17.43 -3.17 11.03
N ASP A 155 18.25 -2.37 11.74
CA ASP A 155 17.83 -1.10 12.34
C ASP A 155 17.21 -0.08 11.36
N ILE A 156 17.43 -0.26 10.07
CA ILE A 156 16.90 0.59 9.01
C ILE A 156 15.47 0.19 8.64
N ASP A 157 15.12 -1.08 8.79
CA ASP A 157 13.84 -1.65 8.34
C ASP A 157 12.72 -1.64 9.39
N PHE A 158 12.94 -0.96 10.51
CA PHE A 158 11.88 -0.83 11.51
C PHE A 158 10.61 -0.21 10.91
N GLY A 159 9.45 -0.76 11.24
CA GLY A 159 8.16 -0.20 10.81
C GLY A 159 7.82 -0.38 9.33
N ARG A 160 8.54 -1.24 8.59
CA ARG A 160 8.15 -1.63 7.22
C ARG A 160 7.06 -2.68 7.18
N ALA A 161 6.86 -3.43 8.26
CA ALA A 161 5.75 -4.35 8.35
C ALA A 161 4.42 -3.62 8.12
N ALA A 162 3.55 -4.20 7.32
CA ALA A 162 2.23 -3.64 7.09
C ALA A 162 1.43 -3.66 8.39
N LEU A 163 0.80 -2.54 8.71
CA LEU A 163 -0.10 -2.38 9.84
C LEU A 163 -1.53 -2.22 9.33
N GLU A 164 -2.46 -2.97 9.91
CA GLU A 164 -3.89 -2.87 9.63
C GLU A 164 -4.69 -2.80 10.92
N VAL A 165 -5.75 -2.00 10.93
CA VAL A 165 -6.70 -1.95 12.05
C VAL A 165 -7.94 -2.74 11.69
N SER A 166 -8.47 -3.52 12.63
CA SER A 166 -9.73 -4.23 12.41
C SER A 166 -10.89 -3.25 12.10
N PRO A 167 -11.92 -3.68 11.36
CA PRO A 167 -13.04 -2.80 11.00
C PRO A 167 -13.79 -2.22 12.21
N ASP A 168 -13.75 -2.88 13.36
CA ASP A 168 -14.33 -2.39 14.62
C ASP A 168 -13.38 -1.50 15.44
N GLY A 169 -12.13 -1.32 14.97
CA GLY A 169 -11.12 -0.48 15.60
C GLY A 169 -10.46 -1.07 16.84
N LYS A 170 -10.72 -2.33 17.18
CA LYS A 170 -10.26 -2.91 18.46
C LYS A 170 -8.92 -3.63 18.36
N LEU A 171 -8.58 -4.13 17.19
CA LEU A 171 -7.36 -4.91 16.98
C LEU A 171 -6.44 -4.19 16.00
N LEU A 172 -5.15 -4.29 16.27
CA LEU A 172 -4.07 -3.90 15.37
C LEU A 172 -3.35 -5.15 14.90
N TYR A 173 -3.19 -5.31 13.61
CA TYR A 173 -2.46 -6.40 12.98
C TYR A 173 -1.14 -5.89 12.46
N GLN A 174 -0.07 -6.61 12.74
CA GLN A 174 1.24 -6.41 12.12
C GLN A 174 1.56 -7.64 11.28
N PHE A 175 1.71 -7.45 9.97
CA PHE A 175 2.04 -8.49 9.01
C PHE A 175 3.56 -8.51 8.77
N GLY A 176 4.19 -9.62 9.10
CA GLY A 176 5.63 -9.86 8.96
C GLY A 176 5.90 -11.34 8.72
N GLU A 177 6.93 -11.89 9.34
CA GLU A 177 7.21 -13.34 9.34
C GLU A 177 6.11 -14.14 10.05
N HIS A 178 5.39 -13.50 10.92
CA HIS A 178 4.16 -13.97 11.55
C HIS A 178 3.18 -12.79 11.62
N ILE A 179 1.92 -13.07 11.86
CA ILE A 179 0.93 -12.03 12.09
C ILE A 179 0.81 -11.83 13.58
N THR A 180 1.26 -10.68 14.08
CA THR A 180 1.07 -10.28 15.47
C THR A 180 -0.25 -9.52 15.59
N ILE A 181 -1.14 -10.02 16.45
CA ILE A 181 -2.44 -9.42 16.72
C ILE A 181 -2.37 -8.76 18.10
N LEU A 182 -2.64 -7.46 18.14
CA LEU A 182 -2.59 -6.67 19.36
C LEU A 182 -3.95 -6.03 19.65
N GLN A 183 -4.23 -5.77 20.91
CA GLN A 183 -5.27 -4.80 21.27
C GLN A 183 -4.84 -3.41 20.78
N ALA A 184 -5.70 -2.71 20.06
CA ALA A 184 -5.37 -1.39 19.53
C ALA A 184 -5.25 -0.32 20.63
N ASP A 185 -5.90 -0.53 21.76
CA ASP A 185 -5.94 0.44 22.86
C ASP A 185 -4.71 0.36 23.79
N ASP A 186 -4.09 -0.80 24.00
CA ASP A 186 -2.97 -0.95 24.93
C ASP A 186 -1.77 -1.74 24.40
N PHE A 187 -1.83 -2.18 23.14
CA PHE A 187 -0.80 -2.95 22.43
C PHE A 187 -0.46 -4.30 23.09
N LYS A 188 -1.34 -4.83 23.94
CA LYS A 188 -1.18 -6.18 24.44
C LYS A 188 -1.35 -7.17 23.32
N ILE A 189 -0.40 -8.10 23.21
CA ILE A 189 -0.48 -9.20 22.25
C ILE A 189 -1.65 -10.10 22.64
N VAL A 190 -2.60 -10.22 21.71
CA VAL A 190 -3.75 -11.14 21.85
C VAL A 190 -3.36 -12.50 21.33
N GLU A 191 -2.66 -12.54 20.19
CA GLU A 191 -2.34 -13.77 19.49
C GLU A 191 -1.17 -13.53 18.53
N LYS A 192 -0.38 -14.58 18.29
CA LYS A 192 0.58 -14.63 17.20
C LYS A 192 0.22 -15.81 16.31
N LEU A 193 0.02 -15.53 15.03
CA LEU A 193 -0.26 -16.55 14.03
C LEU A 193 1.05 -16.87 13.30
N GLU A 194 1.55 -18.07 13.56
CA GLU A 194 2.75 -18.58 12.92
C GLU A 194 2.44 -18.92 11.47
N LEU A 195 3.07 -18.20 10.55
CA LEU A 195 2.98 -18.46 9.12
C LEU A 195 3.91 -19.60 8.67
N ALA A 196 4.82 -20.00 9.54
CA ALA A 196 5.81 -21.04 9.28
C ALA A 196 5.28 -22.47 9.36
N LYS A 197 3.97 -22.67 9.66
CA LYS A 197 3.34 -23.99 9.55
C LYS A 197 2.73 -24.13 8.16
N PRO A 198 3.48 -24.66 7.20
CA PRO A 198 3.01 -24.68 5.84
C PRO A 198 1.85 -25.66 5.70
N ASN A 199 0.87 -25.25 4.92
CA ASN A 199 -0.09 -26.19 4.35
C ASN A 199 0.59 -27.19 3.39
N PHE A 200 1.88 -27.00 3.14
CA PHE A 200 2.70 -27.81 2.22
C PHE A 200 3.86 -28.44 2.98
N PRO A 201 3.98 -29.77 2.97
CA PRO A 201 5.11 -30.45 3.58
C PRO A 201 6.45 -29.95 3.00
N GLY A 202 7.40 -29.61 3.88
CA GLY A 202 8.74 -29.19 3.49
C GLY A 202 8.92 -27.71 3.16
N MET A 203 7.86 -26.89 3.27
CA MET A 203 7.95 -25.43 3.05
C MET A 203 7.96 -24.72 4.40
N GLU A 204 8.90 -23.85 4.61
CA GLU A 204 9.04 -23.01 5.80
C GLU A 204 9.08 -21.53 5.40
N HIS A 205 8.93 -20.64 6.37
CA HIS A 205 9.07 -19.20 6.19
C HIS A 205 8.12 -18.59 5.13
N VAL A 206 6.86 -18.47 5.48
CA VAL A 206 5.93 -17.66 4.69
C VAL A 206 6.20 -16.18 4.95
N HIS A 207 6.53 -15.44 3.89
CA HIS A 207 6.71 -13.99 3.96
C HIS A 207 5.65 -13.30 3.12
N PHE A 208 4.99 -12.29 3.70
CA PHE A 208 4.20 -11.35 2.90
C PHE A 208 5.13 -10.36 2.22
N GLY A 209 4.88 -10.08 0.95
CA GLY A 209 5.58 -9.01 0.24
C GLY A 209 5.26 -7.65 0.89
N GLY A 210 6.29 -6.89 1.26
CA GLY A 210 6.14 -5.67 2.04
C GLY A 210 5.58 -4.46 1.28
N ASP A 211 5.65 -4.46 -0.05
CA ASP A 211 5.24 -3.33 -0.90
C ASP A 211 4.03 -3.66 -1.78
N LEU A 212 3.22 -4.61 -1.36
CA LEU A 212 2.03 -4.98 -2.10
C LEU A 212 0.93 -3.98 -1.80
N ASP A 213 0.27 -3.57 -2.86
CA ASP A 213 -0.83 -2.64 -2.75
C ASP A 213 -1.95 -3.29 -1.93
N LEU A 214 -2.25 -2.65 -0.83
CA LEU A 214 -3.34 -3.08 0.01
C LEU A 214 -4.61 -2.79 -0.76
N ILE A 215 -5.36 -3.82 -1.09
CA ILE A 215 -6.73 -3.62 -1.52
C ILE A 215 -7.38 -2.78 -0.43
N ASN A 216 -7.87 -1.61 -0.80
CA ASN A 216 -8.59 -0.72 0.10
C ASN A 216 -9.97 -1.32 0.44
N GLU A 217 -9.99 -2.59 0.80
CA GLU A 217 -11.14 -3.26 1.36
C GLU A 217 -11.05 -3.22 2.87
N PRO A 218 -11.93 -2.47 3.52
CA PRO A 218 -12.03 -2.54 4.96
C PRO A 218 -12.28 -3.98 5.38
N GLY A 219 -11.32 -4.55 6.10
CA GLY A 219 -11.46 -5.86 6.70
C GLY A 219 -10.76 -7.02 6.01
N GLN A 220 -10.02 -6.79 4.92
CA GLN A 220 -9.19 -7.85 4.32
C GLN A 220 -7.77 -7.37 4.04
N HIS A 221 -6.80 -8.20 4.37
CA HIS A 221 -5.43 -8.07 3.89
C HIS A 221 -5.19 -9.11 2.80
N PHE A 222 -4.99 -8.63 1.57
CA PHE A 222 -4.71 -9.47 0.42
C PHE A 222 -3.31 -9.19 -0.09
N ALA A 223 -2.49 -10.22 -0.20
CA ALA A 223 -1.08 -10.07 -0.54
C ALA A 223 -0.54 -11.27 -1.32
N ILE A 224 0.61 -11.10 -1.92
CA ILE A 224 1.42 -12.21 -2.42
C ILE A 224 2.27 -12.73 -1.27
N PHE A 225 2.30 -14.03 -1.08
CA PHE A 225 3.21 -14.68 -0.16
C PHE A 225 4.30 -15.45 -0.89
N ASN A 226 5.43 -15.63 -0.23
CA ASN A 226 6.50 -16.51 -0.66
C ASN A 226 6.76 -17.53 0.44
N SER A 227 7.12 -18.74 0.06
CA SER A 227 7.56 -19.79 0.95
C SER A 227 8.77 -20.48 0.35
N GLU A 228 9.67 -20.97 1.18
CA GLU A 228 10.93 -21.57 0.76
C GLU A 228 11.12 -22.95 1.41
N ASP A 229 11.58 -23.93 0.62
CA ASP A 229 12.07 -25.18 1.15
C ASP A 229 13.42 -24.96 1.86
N PRO A 230 13.54 -25.29 3.16
CA PRO A 230 14.75 -24.99 3.93
C PRO A 230 15.95 -25.84 3.54
N ILE A 231 15.76 -26.93 2.79
CA ILE A 231 16.81 -27.87 2.41
C ILE A 231 17.32 -27.63 1.00
N VAL A 232 16.39 -27.56 0.04
CA VAL A 232 16.74 -27.40 -1.38
C VAL A 232 16.58 -25.98 -1.88
N HIS A 233 16.09 -25.08 -1.02
CA HIS A 233 15.91 -23.64 -1.30
C HIS A 233 15.02 -23.33 -2.50
N ASN A 234 14.13 -24.25 -2.85
CA ASN A 234 13.10 -23.96 -3.82
C ASN A 234 12.08 -23.01 -3.21
N LYS A 235 11.79 -21.97 -3.97
CA LYS A 235 10.78 -20.97 -3.56
C LYS A 235 9.51 -21.14 -4.36
N VAL A 236 8.39 -21.09 -3.67
CA VAL A 236 7.07 -20.96 -4.26
C VAL A 236 6.46 -19.65 -3.86
N PHE A 237 5.51 -19.17 -4.65
CA PHE A 237 4.71 -18.02 -4.31
C PHE A 237 3.24 -18.31 -4.54
N GLY A 238 2.40 -17.49 -3.97
CA GLY A 238 0.97 -17.59 -4.12
C GLY A 238 0.24 -16.35 -3.62
N LEU A 239 -1.06 -16.48 -3.56
CA LEU A 239 -1.98 -15.45 -3.07
C LEU A 239 -2.42 -15.78 -1.66
N ALA A 240 -2.35 -14.81 -0.76
CA ALA A 240 -2.78 -14.92 0.62
C ALA A 240 -3.89 -13.92 0.91
N ARG A 241 -4.96 -14.39 1.55
CA ARG A 241 -6.07 -13.57 2.04
C ARG A 241 -6.19 -13.74 3.54
N PHE A 242 -6.30 -12.64 4.25
CA PHE A 242 -6.53 -12.62 5.68
C PHE A 242 -7.72 -11.74 6.01
N ASP A 243 -8.76 -12.32 6.59
CA ASP A 243 -9.95 -11.58 7.04
C ASP A 243 -9.69 -11.00 8.44
N LEU A 244 -9.65 -9.68 8.54
CA LEU A 244 -9.33 -8.95 9.78
C LEU A 244 -10.43 -9.07 10.84
N SER A 245 -11.64 -9.50 10.49
CA SER A 245 -12.76 -9.68 11.43
C SER A 245 -12.80 -11.09 11.98
N THR A 246 -12.67 -12.10 11.11
CA THR A 246 -12.77 -13.51 11.49
C THR A 246 -11.41 -14.14 11.81
N ARG A 247 -10.33 -13.49 11.39
CA ARG A 247 -8.94 -13.99 11.48
C ARG A 247 -8.70 -15.27 10.67
N GLN A 248 -9.53 -15.51 9.68
CA GLN A 248 -9.34 -16.62 8.76
C GLN A 248 -8.26 -16.28 7.72
N MET A 249 -7.38 -17.23 7.49
CA MET A 249 -6.33 -17.15 6.47
C MET A 249 -6.60 -18.16 5.37
N ASP A 250 -6.40 -17.73 4.14
CA ASP A 250 -6.43 -18.56 2.95
C ASP A 250 -5.14 -18.34 2.16
N PHE A 251 -4.44 -19.45 1.86
CA PHE A 251 -3.21 -19.44 1.09
C PHE A 251 -3.37 -20.35 -0.12
N THR A 252 -3.25 -19.78 -1.31
CA THR A 252 -3.27 -20.54 -2.55
C THR A 252 -1.91 -20.46 -3.23
N GLU A 253 -1.21 -21.58 -3.32
CA GLU A 253 0.02 -21.69 -4.10
C GLU A 253 -0.28 -21.53 -5.60
N VAL A 254 0.52 -20.68 -6.24
CA VAL A 254 0.42 -20.42 -7.69
C VAL A 254 1.53 -21.14 -8.45
N GLY A 255 2.74 -21.18 -7.91
CA GLY A 255 3.86 -21.85 -8.53
C GLY A 255 5.24 -21.39 -8.07
N PRO A 256 6.30 -21.72 -8.82
CA PRO A 256 7.66 -21.30 -8.49
C PRO A 256 7.77 -19.78 -8.38
N ALA A 257 8.42 -19.31 -7.30
CA ALA A 257 8.59 -17.88 -7.08
C ALA A 257 9.56 -17.28 -8.11
N PRO A 258 9.20 -16.15 -8.73
CA PRO A 258 10.12 -15.38 -9.56
C PRO A 258 11.20 -14.69 -8.70
N ALA A 259 12.20 -14.09 -9.35
CA ALA A 259 13.28 -13.40 -8.66
C ALA A 259 12.82 -12.14 -7.91
N GLY A 260 11.78 -11.48 -8.41
CA GLY A 260 11.15 -10.32 -7.78
C GLY A 260 9.72 -10.14 -8.26
N ILE A 261 8.89 -9.55 -7.38
CA ILE A 261 7.51 -9.20 -7.67
C ILE A 261 7.29 -7.78 -7.14
N ALA A 262 6.65 -6.94 -7.94
CA ALA A 262 6.34 -5.56 -7.60
C ALA A 262 4.85 -5.27 -7.79
N GLY A 263 4.20 -4.85 -6.72
CA GLY A 263 2.79 -4.48 -6.69
C GLY A 263 1.82 -5.67 -6.84
N LEU A 264 0.62 -5.46 -6.38
CA LEU A 264 -0.53 -6.33 -6.61
C LEU A 264 -1.78 -5.45 -6.73
N GLU A 265 -2.28 -5.29 -7.95
CA GLU A 265 -3.45 -4.50 -8.24
C GLU A 265 -4.64 -5.39 -8.53
N VAL A 266 -5.77 -5.12 -7.90
CA VAL A 266 -7.00 -5.89 -8.08
C VAL A 266 -8.03 -5.07 -8.82
N THR A 267 -8.71 -5.71 -9.79
CA THR A 267 -9.80 -5.05 -10.51
C THR A 267 -10.96 -4.69 -9.57
N PRO A 268 -11.70 -3.60 -9.84
CA PRO A 268 -12.84 -3.17 -9.00
C PRO A 268 -13.92 -4.24 -8.82
N ASP A 269 -14.07 -5.15 -9.80
CA ASP A 269 -14.98 -6.29 -9.72
C ASP A 269 -14.38 -7.51 -9.01
N LYS A 270 -13.13 -7.41 -8.54
CA LYS A 270 -12.38 -8.43 -7.79
C LYS A 270 -12.22 -9.77 -8.49
N LYS A 271 -12.26 -9.78 -9.80
CA LYS A 271 -12.11 -11.01 -10.59
C LYS A 271 -10.70 -11.24 -11.08
N LEU A 272 -9.96 -10.18 -11.30
CA LEU A 272 -8.57 -10.23 -11.78
C LEU A 272 -7.65 -9.48 -10.85
N ALA A 273 -6.40 -9.93 -10.81
CA ALA A 273 -5.31 -9.19 -10.20
C ALA A 273 -4.12 -9.15 -11.15
N TYR A 274 -3.28 -8.13 -10.97
CA TYR A 274 -2.09 -7.90 -11.79
C TYR A 274 -0.88 -7.64 -10.92
N THR A 275 0.27 -8.11 -11.39
CA THR A 275 1.57 -7.80 -10.77
C THR A 275 2.63 -7.65 -11.85
N VAL A 276 3.73 -6.99 -11.51
CA VAL A 276 4.95 -6.99 -12.33
C VAL A 276 5.95 -7.96 -11.75
N VAL A 277 6.42 -8.87 -12.56
CA VAL A 277 7.40 -9.89 -12.20
C VAL A 277 8.74 -9.55 -12.82
N GLU A 278 9.80 -9.67 -12.02
CA GLU A 278 11.17 -9.56 -12.45
C GLU A 278 11.86 -10.93 -12.42
N ASN A 279 12.46 -11.33 -13.54
CA ASN A 279 13.28 -12.52 -13.66
C ASN A 279 14.69 -12.19 -14.13
N GLY A 280 15.65 -13.04 -13.74
CA GLY A 280 17.06 -12.85 -14.10
C GLY A 280 17.78 -11.84 -13.22
N LYS A 281 19.05 -11.63 -13.51
CA LYS A 281 19.93 -10.72 -12.76
C LYS A 281 20.73 -9.85 -13.72
N HIS A 282 21.00 -8.61 -13.30
CA HIS A 282 21.81 -7.65 -14.05
C HIS A 282 21.33 -7.46 -15.51
N GLY A 283 22.22 -7.61 -16.51
CA GLY A 283 21.90 -7.42 -17.91
C GLY A 283 20.93 -8.44 -18.53
N ASN A 284 20.61 -9.52 -17.80
CA ASN A 284 19.65 -10.53 -18.23
C ASN A 284 18.29 -10.37 -17.52
N LYS A 285 18.05 -9.23 -16.91
CA LYS A 285 16.78 -8.93 -16.26
C LYS A 285 15.65 -8.86 -17.30
N ARG A 286 14.56 -9.57 -17.05
CA ARG A 286 13.32 -9.53 -17.83
C ARG A 286 12.17 -9.21 -16.90
N CYS A 287 11.23 -8.44 -17.40
CA CYS A 287 10.06 -8.03 -16.65
C CYS A 287 8.79 -8.40 -17.41
N GLU A 288 7.80 -8.86 -16.68
CA GLU A 288 6.54 -9.31 -17.24
C GLU A 288 5.37 -8.82 -16.39
N PHE A 289 4.29 -8.39 -17.02
CA PHE A 289 2.99 -8.38 -16.35
C PHE A 289 2.48 -9.82 -16.21
N TRP A 290 1.96 -10.15 -15.05
CA TRP A 290 1.19 -11.36 -14.83
C TRP A 290 -0.23 -10.99 -14.41
N ALA A 291 -1.21 -11.61 -15.06
CA ALA A 291 -2.62 -11.51 -14.71
C ALA A 291 -3.07 -12.78 -14.02
N PHE A 292 -3.80 -12.64 -12.92
CA PHE A 292 -4.39 -13.73 -12.15
C PHE A 292 -5.90 -13.69 -12.27
N ASP A 293 -6.53 -14.84 -12.44
CA ASP A 293 -7.95 -15.03 -12.21
C ASP A 293 -8.16 -15.32 -10.72
N LEU A 294 -8.83 -14.43 -10.00
CA LEU A 294 -9.06 -14.53 -8.56
C LEU A 294 -10.18 -15.51 -8.17
N THR A 295 -10.87 -16.11 -9.14
CA THR A 295 -11.83 -17.19 -8.86
C THR A 295 -11.15 -18.54 -8.79
N THR A 296 -9.99 -18.68 -9.44
CA THR A 296 -9.20 -19.90 -9.52
C THR A 296 -7.81 -19.73 -8.91
N ASP A 297 -7.42 -18.51 -8.57
CA ASP A 297 -6.09 -18.11 -8.11
C ASP A 297 -4.95 -18.57 -9.03
N ARG A 298 -5.20 -18.51 -10.35
CA ARG A 298 -4.25 -18.96 -11.36
C ARG A 298 -3.81 -17.84 -12.28
N ILE A 299 -2.56 -17.94 -12.75
CA ILE A 299 -2.05 -17.06 -13.79
C ILE A 299 -2.78 -17.38 -15.09
N THR A 300 -3.39 -16.38 -15.70
CA THR A 300 -4.14 -16.51 -16.97
C THR A 300 -3.40 -15.91 -18.14
N GLN A 301 -2.52 -14.93 -17.88
CA GLN A 301 -1.79 -14.24 -18.94
C GLN A 301 -0.44 -13.73 -18.42
N LYS A 302 0.54 -13.68 -19.31
CA LYS A 302 1.86 -13.06 -19.11
C LYS A 302 2.22 -12.26 -20.35
N GLU A 303 2.83 -11.11 -20.14
CA GLU A 303 3.30 -10.24 -21.23
C GLU A 303 4.61 -9.56 -20.84
N GLU A 304 5.63 -9.65 -21.69
CA GLU A 304 6.93 -9.03 -21.46
C GLU A 304 6.82 -7.50 -21.59
N VAL A 305 7.43 -6.79 -20.64
CA VAL A 305 7.48 -5.33 -20.61
C VAL A 305 8.91 -4.85 -20.34
N PRO A 306 9.25 -3.61 -20.76
CA PRO A 306 10.56 -3.05 -20.45
C PRO A 306 10.83 -3.01 -18.94
N CYS A 307 11.97 -3.55 -18.51
CA CYS A 307 12.39 -3.45 -17.12
C CYS A 307 12.78 -2.01 -16.76
N ARG A 308 12.41 -1.60 -15.56
CA ARG A 308 12.82 -0.35 -14.93
C ARG A 308 13.62 -0.62 -13.66
N THR A 309 14.29 0.38 -13.16
CA THR A 309 15.04 0.29 -11.90
C THR A 309 14.09 0.08 -10.71
N ARG A 310 12.91 0.68 -10.78
CA ARG A 310 11.83 0.55 -9.81
C ARG A 310 10.51 0.52 -10.55
N PHE A 311 9.59 -0.29 -10.04
CA PHE A 311 8.22 -0.35 -10.49
C PHE A 311 7.30 0.02 -9.34
N THR A 312 6.29 0.82 -9.64
CA THR A 312 5.06 0.87 -8.88
C THR A 312 3.93 0.67 -9.87
N LEU A 313 3.03 -0.22 -9.53
CA LEU A 313 1.89 -0.58 -10.35
C LEU A 313 0.67 0.18 -9.83
N GLY A 314 -0.24 0.52 -10.71
CA GLY A 314 -1.55 1.04 -10.39
C GLY A 314 -2.57 0.55 -11.40
N ILE A 315 -3.85 0.58 -11.03
CA ILE A 315 -4.96 0.19 -11.90
C ILE A 315 -5.98 1.32 -12.00
N SER A 316 -6.60 1.48 -13.19
CA SER A 316 -7.67 2.48 -13.37
C SER A 316 -8.92 2.14 -12.56
N THR A 317 -9.71 3.15 -12.24
CA THR A 317 -10.98 2.99 -11.50
C THR A 317 -11.99 2.06 -12.16
N ASP A 318 -11.91 1.87 -13.48
CA ASP A 318 -12.75 0.94 -14.22
C ASP A 318 -12.08 -0.43 -14.47
N GLY A 319 -10.85 -0.62 -13.98
CA GLY A 319 -10.08 -1.86 -14.14
C GLY A 319 -9.57 -2.14 -15.54
N LYS A 320 -9.65 -1.18 -16.48
CA LYS A 320 -9.27 -1.41 -17.87
C LYS A 320 -7.87 -1.00 -18.24
N LYS A 321 -7.18 -0.22 -17.39
CA LYS A 321 -5.82 0.25 -17.61
C LYS A 321 -4.92 -0.10 -16.44
N LEU A 322 -3.69 -0.44 -16.77
CA LEU A 322 -2.61 -0.59 -15.81
C LEU A 322 -1.63 0.56 -15.97
N TYR A 323 -1.09 1.03 -14.86
CA TYR A 323 -0.17 2.15 -14.80
C TYR A 323 1.16 1.68 -14.24
N ILE A 324 2.26 1.93 -14.97
CA ILE A 324 3.62 1.80 -14.42
C ILE A 324 4.16 3.20 -14.18
N TYR A 325 4.56 3.47 -12.95
CA TYR A 325 5.12 4.74 -12.52
C TYR A 325 6.18 4.53 -11.43
N GLY A 326 6.78 5.62 -10.98
CA GLY A 326 7.73 5.64 -9.87
C GLY A 326 9.17 5.91 -10.32
N ALA A 327 9.84 6.80 -9.59
CA ALA A 327 11.20 7.28 -9.85
C ALA A 327 11.42 7.74 -11.30
N GLY A 328 10.48 8.50 -11.85
CA GLY A 328 10.51 9.02 -13.22
C GLY A 328 9.57 10.20 -13.37
N PHE A 329 9.48 10.70 -14.60
CA PHE A 329 8.70 11.88 -14.95
C PHE A 329 7.42 11.54 -15.72
N GLU A 330 7.11 10.26 -15.83
CA GLU A 330 6.02 9.77 -16.65
C GLU A 330 5.24 8.62 -15.99
N ILE A 331 4.03 8.40 -16.50
CA ILE A 331 3.22 7.22 -16.25
C ILE A 331 3.05 6.50 -17.58
N GLU A 332 3.45 5.24 -17.66
CA GLU A 332 3.14 4.36 -18.78
C GLU A 332 1.78 3.73 -18.59
N VAL A 333 0.98 3.73 -19.63
CA VAL A 333 -0.39 3.21 -19.66
C VAL A 333 -0.44 1.96 -20.51
N TYR A 334 -1.00 0.90 -19.95
CA TYR A 334 -1.20 -0.37 -20.62
C TYR A 334 -2.67 -0.76 -20.60
N ASP A 335 -3.12 -1.45 -21.62
CA ASP A 335 -4.45 -2.05 -21.63
C ASP A 335 -4.47 -3.29 -20.73
N ALA A 336 -5.33 -3.31 -19.70
CA ALA A 336 -5.34 -4.36 -18.69
C ALA A 336 -5.76 -5.74 -19.25
N LYS A 337 -6.57 -5.78 -20.31
CA LYS A 337 -7.03 -7.03 -20.92
C LYS A 337 -5.95 -7.67 -21.79
N THR A 338 -5.20 -6.88 -22.53
CA THR A 338 -4.20 -7.39 -23.49
C THR A 338 -2.78 -7.30 -22.94
N LEU A 339 -2.58 -6.56 -21.83
CA LEU A 339 -1.31 -6.22 -21.20
C LEU A 339 -0.35 -5.45 -22.14
N LYS A 340 -0.87 -4.84 -23.19
CA LYS A 340 -0.09 -4.13 -24.20
C LYS A 340 0.02 -2.64 -23.88
N TYR A 341 1.21 -2.10 -24.13
CA TYR A 341 1.47 -0.66 -24.04
C TYR A 341 0.53 0.13 -24.97
N GLU A 342 -0.01 1.22 -24.45
CA GLU A 342 -0.85 2.15 -25.22
C GLU A 342 -0.22 3.52 -25.41
N LYS A 343 0.26 4.13 -24.32
CA LYS A 343 0.78 5.49 -24.32
C LYS A 343 1.59 5.80 -23.06
N THR A 344 2.23 6.96 -23.08
CA THR A 344 2.89 7.54 -21.90
C THR A 344 2.31 8.92 -21.62
N TRP A 345 1.98 9.18 -20.36
CA TRP A 345 1.70 10.51 -19.85
C TRP A 345 2.96 11.12 -19.24
N ASN A 346 3.47 12.16 -19.90
CA ASN A 346 4.64 12.88 -19.39
C ASN A 346 4.20 13.98 -18.43
N LEU A 347 4.59 13.85 -17.17
CA LEU A 347 4.22 14.77 -16.10
C LEU A 347 5.22 15.93 -15.95
N ASN A 348 6.45 15.80 -16.46
CA ASN A 348 7.54 16.77 -16.29
C ASN A 348 7.85 17.11 -14.80
N VAL A 349 7.55 16.18 -13.90
CA VAL A 349 7.83 16.29 -12.47
C VAL A 349 8.26 14.92 -11.95
N ASP A 350 9.15 14.88 -10.98
CA ASP A 350 9.58 13.64 -10.36
C ASP A 350 8.47 13.08 -9.49
N VAL A 351 7.91 11.94 -9.89
CA VAL A 351 6.93 11.18 -9.13
C VAL A 351 7.67 10.37 -8.08
N THR A 352 7.36 10.61 -6.80
CA THR A 352 8.03 9.91 -5.72
C THR A 352 7.62 8.44 -5.65
N TYR A 353 8.38 7.66 -4.89
CA TYR A 353 8.14 6.23 -4.67
C TYR A 353 7.08 5.95 -3.59
N ALA A 354 6.25 6.94 -3.25
CA ALA A 354 5.30 6.84 -2.15
C ALA A 354 4.04 6.01 -2.45
N GLY A 355 3.83 5.63 -3.70
CA GLY A 355 2.61 4.95 -4.14
C GLY A 355 1.70 5.87 -4.96
N ILE A 356 0.59 5.34 -5.39
CA ILE A 356 -0.50 6.06 -6.06
C ILE A 356 -1.81 5.73 -5.35
N VAL A 357 -2.68 6.70 -5.19
CA VAL A 357 -4.05 6.46 -4.74
C VAL A 357 -4.99 6.71 -5.90
N VAL A 358 -5.85 5.76 -6.17
CA VAL A 358 -6.86 5.84 -7.23
C VAL A 358 -8.24 5.96 -6.60
N THR A 359 -8.99 6.99 -6.95
CA THR A 359 -10.36 7.20 -6.45
C THR A 359 -11.34 7.35 -7.60
N PRO A 360 -12.57 6.88 -7.44
CA PRO A 360 -13.64 7.07 -8.43
C PRO A 360 -13.97 8.52 -8.73
#